data_1829a0e79aea8be4c290ca304de1fb71
#
_entry.id   1829a0e79aea8be4c290ca304de1fb71
#
_cell.length_a   1.000
_cell.length_b   1.000
_cell.length_c   1.000
_cell.angle_alpha   90.00
_cell.angle_beta   90.00
_cell.angle_gamma   90.00
#
_symmetry.space_group_name_H-M   'P 1'
#
loop_
_entity.id
_entity.type
_entity.pdbx_description
1 polymer ?
#
loop_
_entity_poly.entity_id
_entity_poly.type
_entity_poly.pdbx_seq_one_letter_code
_entity_poly.pdbx_strand_id
1 'polypeptide(L)'
;MADPVPWTLDRGGDYTEEVAWLTDVMQAPTGGTQHRRLRQSPRTFLAFAALESGARRRWMEVLLRAHGAASWWAPVSIDAAALDTAAATADTVLAVTGAGARRFVVGGHALVLGPDARRHELCEVAAVAANAITLADGLTFDWPAGTEVVPVRRAHLAETPQVGRFTSDDTALVPIRFRLDEPLDTDPVPPATAYRGYPVFDGFPPVWTADPLWVPERQIHHSDIEVGPVFVADLAGVAMGRTTMQHAATTAAEVAAFRGALFALAGRWSPAWVPSWAHDLRVVANVSASATTLDVAGPLLSGRPIEPNHRDLRIALADGTVLYRRISAVTAQSDSVDRITLGAAL
;
A
#
# COMPACT_ATOMS: atom_id res chain seq x y z
N MET A 1 -13.86 30.00 -10.71
CA MET A 1 -13.97 28.92 -9.72
C MET A 1 -13.46 29.51 -8.43
N ALA A 2 -14.08 29.27 -7.27
CA ALA A 2 -13.54 29.74 -6.00
C ALA A 2 -12.24 28.95 -5.71
N ASP A 3 -11.28 29.62 -5.05
CA ASP A 3 -10.02 28.99 -4.68
C ASP A 3 -10.26 27.83 -3.70
N PRO A 4 -9.50 26.73 -3.82
CA PRO A 4 -9.61 25.62 -2.89
C PRO A 4 -9.30 26.03 -1.46
N VAL A 5 -10.04 25.47 -0.50
CA VAL A 5 -9.89 25.76 0.92
C VAL A 5 -8.87 24.81 1.55
N PRO A 6 -7.82 25.28 2.25
CA PRO A 6 -6.86 24.40 2.87
C PRO A 6 -7.46 23.70 4.11
N TRP A 7 -7.21 22.41 4.26
CA TRP A 7 -7.53 21.68 5.48
C TRP A 7 -6.42 21.87 6.50
N THR A 8 -6.68 22.69 7.51
CA THR A 8 -5.70 23.08 8.55
C THR A 8 -5.98 22.49 9.92
N LEU A 9 -6.98 21.61 9.99
CA LEU A 9 -7.46 21.00 11.24
C LEU A 9 -6.77 19.65 11.48
N ASP A 10 -7.07 19.05 12.63
CA ASP A 10 -6.52 17.75 12.99
C ASP A 10 -6.82 16.69 11.93
N ARG A 11 -5.90 15.75 11.80
CA ARG A 11 -5.96 14.64 10.83
C ARG A 11 -5.93 13.28 11.54
N GLY A 12 -6.06 13.31 12.87
CA GLY A 12 -6.05 12.11 13.69
C GLY A 12 -4.77 11.30 13.63
N GLY A 13 -4.70 10.25 14.45
CA GLY A 13 -3.59 9.29 14.44
C GLY A 13 -3.67 8.27 13.30
N ASP A 14 -4.88 7.91 12.90
CA ASP A 14 -5.14 6.89 11.87
C ASP A 14 -5.45 7.56 10.53
N TYR A 15 -4.40 7.86 9.79
CA TYR A 15 -4.52 8.40 8.44
C TYR A 15 -4.39 7.29 7.40
N THR A 16 -5.38 7.17 6.52
CA THR A 16 -5.42 6.15 5.48
C THR A 16 -5.35 6.76 4.09
N GLU A 17 -4.44 6.27 3.27
CA GLU A 17 -4.40 6.49 1.83
C GLU A 17 -4.92 5.25 1.12
N GLU A 18 -6.04 5.37 0.44
CA GLU A 18 -6.63 4.30 -0.36
C GLU A 18 -6.37 4.57 -1.85
N VAL A 19 -5.70 3.63 -2.51
CA VAL A 19 -5.40 3.71 -3.95
C VAL A 19 -6.25 2.67 -4.67
N ALA A 20 -7.28 3.14 -5.38
CA ALA A 20 -8.27 2.28 -6.02
C ALA A 20 -8.02 2.17 -7.53
N TRP A 21 -7.53 1.02 -7.97
CA TRP A 21 -7.41 0.64 -9.38
C TRP A 21 -8.75 0.12 -9.92
N LEU A 22 -8.95 0.21 -11.23
CA LEU A 22 -10.11 -0.37 -11.90
C LEU A 22 -9.63 -1.38 -12.94
N THR A 23 -9.65 -2.64 -12.57
CA THR A 23 -9.31 -3.76 -13.44
C THR A 23 -10.49 -4.72 -13.48
N ASP A 24 -10.98 -5.01 -14.67
CA ASP A 24 -11.94 -6.07 -14.91
C ASP A 24 -11.20 -7.41 -14.95
N VAL A 25 -11.70 -8.39 -14.21
CA VAL A 25 -11.11 -9.72 -14.11
C VAL A 25 -12.15 -10.73 -14.56
N MET A 26 -11.97 -11.25 -15.74
CA MET A 26 -12.76 -12.36 -16.27
C MET A 26 -12.12 -13.68 -15.84
N GLN A 27 -12.84 -14.48 -15.10
CA GLN A 27 -12.38 -15.78 -14.62
C GLN A 27 -13.12 -16.90 -15.34
N ALA A 28 -12.34 -17.81 -15.95
CA ALA A 28 -12.89 -19.02 -16.53
C ALA A 28 -13.23 -20.04 -15.44
N PRO A 29 -14.19 -20.94 -15.66
CA PRO A 29 -14.51 -22.03 -14.73
C PRO A 29 -13.30 -22.92 -14.39
N THR A 30 -12.32 -23.00 -15.29
CA THR A 30 -11.05 -23.74 -15.11
C THR A 30 -10.01 -23.00 -14.27
N GLY A 31 -10.36 -21.84 -13.69
CA GLY A 31 -9.44 -21.01 -12.89
C GLY A 31 -8.55 -20.06 -13.67
N GLY A 32 -8.51 -20.14 -15.00
CA GLY A 32 -7.79 -19.16 -15.83
C GLY A 32 -8.39 -17.76 -15.71
N THR A 33 -7.56 -16.74 -15.63
CA THR A 33 -8.00 -15.34 -15.51
C THR A 33 -7.51 -14.50 -16.68
N GLN A 34 -8.37 -13.62 -17.16
CA GLN A 34 -8.02 -12.56 -18.11
C GLN A 34 -8.26 -11.21 -17.43
N HIS A 35 -7.28 -10.33 -17.48
CA HIS A 35 -7.32 -9.03 -16.83
C HIS A 35 -7.42 -7.93 -17.87
N ARG A 36 -8.36 -7.01 -17.70
CA ARG A 36 -8.54 -5.82 -18.53
C ARG A 36 -8.43 -4.57 -17.67
N ARG A 37 -7.43 -3.76 -17.93
CA ARG A 37 -7.28 -2.46 -17.26
C ARG A 37 -8.31 -1.48 -17.83
N LEU A 38 -9.21 -1.00 -16.98
CA LEU A 38 -10.28 -0.06 -17.37
C LEU A 38 -9.91 1.40 -17.09
N ARG A 39 -8.88 1.65 -16.29
CA ARG A 39 -8.41 3.00 -15.94
C ARG A 39 -6.88 3.02 -15.91
N GLN A 40 -6.29 4.05 -16.51
CA GLN A 40 -4.83 4.16 -16.56
C GLN A 40 -4.23 4.62 -15.23
N SER A 41 -4.91 5.48 -14.49
CA SER A 41 -4.47 5.98 -13.18
C SER A 41 -5.45 5.58 -12.10
N PRO A 42 -5.01 5.28 -10.87
CA PRO A 42 -5.91 4.95 -9.78
C PRO A 42 -6.68 6.19 -9.30
N ARG A 43 -7.80 5.96 -8.62
CA ARG A 43 -8.41 6.97 -7.76
C ARG A 43 -7.76 6.89 -6.39
N THR A 44 -7.47 8.05 -5.81
CA THR A 44 -6.91 8.12 -4.47
C THR A 44 -7.91 8.77 -3.53
N PHE A 45 -8.08 8.15 -2.37
CA PHE A 45 -8.85 8.69 -1.27
C PHE A 45 -7.94 8.85 -0.07
N LEU A 46 -8.15 9.95 0.66
CA LEU A 46 -7.47 10.24 1.91
C LEU A 46 -8.53 10.25 3.01
N ALA A 47 -8.39 9.38 3.99
CA ALA A 47 -9.37 9.23 5.06
C ALA A 47 -8.69 9.35 6.42
N PHE A 48 -9.31 10.08 7.33
CA PHE A 48 -8.87 10.29 8.71
C PHE A 48 -10.04 10.75 9.58
N ALA A 49 -9.85 10.79 10.90
CA ALA A 49 -10.81 11.33 11.82
C ALA A 49 -10.26 12.60 12.50
N ALA A 50 -10.90 13.73 12.24
CA ALA A 50 -10.56 14.98 12.89
C ALA A 50 -11.17 15.03 14.29
N LEU A 51 -10.32 15.19 15.34
CA LEU A 51 -10.75 15.37 16.73
C LEU A 51 -10.48 16.80 17.15
N GLU A 52 -11.52 17.61 17.26
CA GLU A 52 -11.41 19.02 17.54
C GLU A 52 -12.26 19.45 18.75
N SER A 53 -11.75 20.42 19.51
CA SER A 53 -12.44 20.98 20.66
C SER A 53 -12.50 22.50 20.64
N GLY A 54 -13.37 23.08 21.43
CA GLY A 54 -13.47 24.51 21.67
C GLY A 54 -13.64 25.34 20.41
N ALA A 55 -12.77 26.32 20.22
CA ALA A 55 -12.80 27.22 19.08
C ALA A 55 -12.48 26.50 17.75
N ARG A 56 -11.59 25.50 17.77
CA ARG A 56 -11.21 24.74 16.56
C ARG A 56 -12.39 23.89 16.08
N ARG A 57 -13.15 23.25 16.99
CA ARG A 57 -14.39 22.56 16.66
C ARG A 57 -15.39 23.48 15.97
N ARG A 58 -15.66 24.65 16.55
CA ARG A 58 -16.59 25.63 15.94
C ARG A 58 -16.11 26.08 14.57
N TRP A 59 -14.80 26.29 14.40
CA TRP A 59 -14.20 26.61 13.12
C TRP A 59 -14.40 25.50 12.10
N MET A 60 -14.18 24.26 12.48
CA MET A 60 -14.43 23.08 11.63
C MET A 60 -15.89 23.05 11.13
N GLU A 61 -16.85 23.26 12.03
CA GLU A 61 -18.26 23.28 11.63
C GLU A 61 -18.57 24.42 10.65
N VAL A 62 -17.97 25.59 10.84
CA VAL A 62 -18.11 26.72 9.91
C VAL A 62 -17.53 26.37 8.54
N LEU A 63 -16.33 25.82 8.50
CA LEU A 63 -15.67 25.40 7.25
C LEU A 63 -16.53 24.37 6.49
N LEU A 64 -16.99 23.33 7.17
CA LEU A 64 -17.81 22.29 6.54
C LEU A 64 -19.15 22.82 6.02
N ARG A 65 -19.78 23.75 6.75
CA ARG A 65 -21.05 24.39 6.29
C ARG A 65 -20.84 25.33 5.12
N ALA A 66 -19.77 26.11 5.15
CA ALA A 66 -19.48 27.10 4.12
C ALA A 66 -18.92 26.49 2.83
N HIS A 67 -18.14 25.42 2.97
CA HIS A 67 -17.30 24.90 1.88
C HIS A 67 -17.52 23.39 1.58
N GLY A 68 -18.57 22.77 2.10
CA GLY A 68 -18.79 21.33 1.94
C GLY A 68 -18.80 20.84 0.48
N ALA A 69 -19.27 21.66 -0.47
CA ALA A 69 -19.26 21.36 -1.89
C ALA A 69 -18.07 21.99 -2.66
N ALA A 70 -17.20 22.72 -1.99
CA ALA A 70 -16.06 23.35 -2.63
C ALA A 70 -14.90 22.36 -2.86
N SER A 71 -13.95 22.78 -3.68
CA SER A 71 -12.64 22.14 -3.78
C SER A 71 -11.82 22.44 -2.52
N TRP A 72 -11.01 21.48 -2.09
CA TRP A 72 -10.15 21.55 -0.92
C TRP A 72 -8.69 21.33 -1.29
N TRP A 73 -7.79 21.93 -0.54
CA TRP A 73 -6.40 21.50 -0.45
C TRP A 73 -6.28 20.45 0.65
N ALA A 74 -6.41 19.18 0.26
CA ALA A 74 -6.33 18.05 1.18
C ALA A 74 -4.86 17.69 1.46
N PRO A 75 -4.44 17.61 2.73
CA PRO A 75 -3.07 17.28 3.08
C PRO A 75 -2.79 15.79 2.88
N VAL A 76 -1.65 15.46 2.24
CA VAL A 76 -1.14 14.09 2.11
C VAL A 76 -0.26 13.79 3.34
N SER A 77 -0.89 13.50 4.47
CA SER A 77 -0.23 13.47 5.79
C SER A 77 0.83 12.38 5.95
N ILE A 78 0.77 11.29 5.17
CA ILE A 78 1.83 10.28 5.16
C ILE A 78 3.17 10.87 4.71
N ASP A 79 3.12 11.95 3.92
CA ASP A 79 4.30 12.64 3.40
C ASP A 79 4.58 13.95 4.15
N ALA A 80 3.93 14.19 5.29
CA ALA A 80 4.23 15.32 6.15
C ALA A 80 5.67 15.23 6.67
N ALA A 81 6.29 16.38 6.83
CA ALA A 81 7.64 16.54 7.35
C ALA A 81 7.71 17.74 8.29
N ALA A 82 8.77 17.83 9.07
CA ALA A 82 9.08 19.00 9.87
C ALA A 82 10.17 19.82 9.21
N LEU A 83 10.17 21.17 9.45
CA LEU A 83 11.29 22.02 9.12
C LEU A 83 12.50 21.63 9.97
N ASP A 84 13.64 21.37 9.34
CA ASP A 84 14.89 21.06 10.05
C ASP A 84 15.47 22.30 10.74
N THR A 85 15.28 23.47 10.12
CA THR A 85 15.71 24.78 10.63
C THR A 85 14.56 25.77 10.56
N ALA A 86 14.63 26.83 11.36
CA ALA A 86 13.69 27.94 11.26
C ALA A 86 13.78 28.58 9.86
N ALA A 87 12.63 28.99 9.32
CA ALA A 87 12.52 29.72 8.07
C ALA A 87 11.92 31.13 8.35
N ALA A 88 12.58 32.16 7.84
CA ALA A 88 12.16 33.52 8.02
C ALA A 88 11.23 34.00 6.91
N THR A 89 10.53 35.12 7.17
CA THR A 89 9.79 35.86 6.15
C THR A 89 10.67 36.12 4.93
N ALA A 90 10.13 35.97 3.74
CA ALA A 90 10.79 36.06 2.43
C ALA A 90 11.78 34.93 2.08
N ASP A 91 12.02 33.98 2.95
CA ASP A 91 12.77 32.75 2.56
C ASP A 91 11.99 31.97 1.50
N THR A 92 12.71 31.47 0.51
CA THR A 92 12.17 30.64 -0.57
C THR A 92 12.62 29.19 -0.47
N VAL A 93 13.48 28.85 0.48
CA VAL A 93 13.99 27.48 0.65
C VAL A 93 13.65 26.96 2.03
N LEU A 94 12.94 25.83 2.05
CA LEU A 94 12.61 25.10 3.26
C LEU A 94 13.54 23.89 3.40
N ALA A 95 14.30 23.83 4.49
CA ALA A 95 15.12 22.66 4.82
C ALA A 95 14.22 21.57 5.40
N VAL A 96 14.08 20.45 4.68
CA VAL A 96 13.19 19.34 5.03
C VAL A 96 13.88 18.02 4.70
N THR A 97 14.26 17.27 5.72
CA THR A 97 14.91 15.96 5.55
C THR A 97 14.01 14.98 4.81
N GLY A 98 14.57 14.37 3.75
CA GLY A 98 13.88 13.38 2.94
C GLY A 98 12.77 13.96 2.05
N ALA A 99 12.78 15.24 1.74
CA ALA A 99 11.79 15.89 0.85
C ALA A 99 11.65 15.18 -0.49
N GLY A 100 12.77 14.74 -1.08
CA GLY A 100 12.77 14.04 -2.37
C GLY A 100 12.10 12.66 -2.38
N ALA A 101 11.92 12.02 -1.21
CA ALA A 101 11.19 10.76 -1.07
C ALA A 101 9.70 10.97 -0.77
N ARG A 102 9.29 12.21 -0.54
CA ARG A 102 7.91 12.59 -0.22
C ARG A 102 7.24 13.14 -1.47
N ARG A 103 5.93 13.23 -1.46
CA ARG A 103 5.16 13.69 -2.63
C ARG A 103 5.05 15.21 -2.75
N PHE A 104 6.11 15.94 -2.48
CA PHE A 104 6.25 17.32 -2.95
C PHE A 104 6.56 17.28 -4.45
N VAL A 105 5.81 18.01 -5.25
CA VAL A 105 5.98 18.04 -6.71
C VAL A 105 6.10 19.47 -7.19
N VAL A 106 6.91 19.67 -8.21
CA VAL A 106 7.08 20.97 -8.87
C VAL A 106 5.76 21.42 -9.50
N GLY A 107 5.36 22.68 -9.27
CA GLY A 107 4.06 23.22 -9.67
C GLY A 107 2.90 22.78 -8.76
N GLY A 108 3.14 21.90 -7.79
CA GLY A 108 2.19 21.56 -6.73
C GLY A 108 2.27 22.53 -5.56
N HIS A 109 1.57 22.22 -4.46
CA HIS A 109 1.54 23.08 -3.29
C HIS A 109 1.97 22.34 -2.03
N ALA A 110 2.63 23.08 -1.14
CA ALA A 110 2.95 22.69 0.23
C ALA A 110 2.19 23.58 1.19
N LEU A 111 1.68 22.99 2.27
CA LEU A 111 1.01 23.71 3.34
C LEU A 111 1.91 23.70 4.58
N VAL A 112 2.30 24.89 5.04
CA VAL A 112 3.02 25.08 6.30
C VAL A 112 2.00 25.32 7.38
N LEU A 113 2.04 24.50 8.46
CA LEU A 113 1.01 24.48 9.49
C LEU A 113 1.56 24.97 10.82
N GLY A 114 0.99 26.05 11.33
CA GLY A 114 1.25 26.54 12.68
C GLY A 114 0.43 25.79 13.74
N PRO A 115 0.70 26.08 15.02
CA PRO A 115 -0.05 25.48 16.13
C PRO A 115 -1.51 25.93 16.16
N ASP A 116 -1.83 27.07 15.57
CA ASP A 116 -3.22 27.53 15.38
C ASP A 116 -3.68 27.23 13.94
N ALA A 117 -4.85 26.62 13.79
CA ALA A 117 -5.47 26.32 12.51
C ALA A 117 -5.62 27.51 11.56
N ARG A 118 -5.63 28.73 12.11
CA ARG A 118 -5.70 29.99 11.34
C ARG A 118 -4.34 30.47 10.87
N ARG A 119 -3.26 30.01 11.49
CA ARG A 119 -1.89 30.34 11.10
C ARG A 119 -1.35 29.24 10.21
N HIS A 120 -1.49 29.42 8.94
CA HIS A 120 -0.99 28.52 7.92
C HIS A 120 -0.55 29.30 6.70
N GLU A 121 0.25 28.69 5.87
CA GLU A 121 0.69 29.28 4.61
C GLU A 121 0.69 28.23 3.52
N LEU A 122 -0.01 28.53 2.42
CA LEU A 122 -0.06 27.68 1.24
C LEU A 122 0.94 28.20 0.22
N CYS A 123 1.97 27.43 -0.08
CA CYS A 123 3.08 27.84 -0.92
C CYS A 123 3.13 26.96 -2.18
N GLU A 124 3.37 27.56 -3.35
CA GLU A 124 3.66 26.81 -4.56
C GLU A 124 5.11 26.32 -4.54
N VAL A 125 5.31 25.07 -4.98
CA VAL A 125 6.61 24.40 -5.00
C VAL A 125 7.28 24.63 -6.37
N ALA A 126 8.41 25.34 -6.38
CA ALA A 126 9.19 25.59 -7.58
C ALA A 126 10.20 24.48 -7.89
N ALA A 127 10.81 23.86 -6.83
CA ALA A 127 11.73 22.76 -6.99
C ALA A 127 11.74 21.86 -5.75
N VAL A 128 12.12 20.59 -5.92
CA VAL A 128 12.28 19.61 -4.84
C VAL A 128 13.67 18.99 -4.95
N ALA A 129 14.44 19.05 -3.86
CA ALA A 129 15.73 18.40 -3.71
C ALA A 129 15.62 17.26 -2.69
N ALA A 130 16.69 16.49 -2.47
CA ALA A 130 16.68 15.38 -1.52
C ALA A 130 16.26 15.80 -0.11
N ASN A 131 16.71 16.99 0.36
CA ASN A 131 16.46 17.50 1.71
C ASN A 131 16.02 18.99 1.71
N ALA A 132 15.44 19.47 0.64
CA ALA A 132 14.93 20.84 0.57
C ALA A 132 13.76 20.97 -0.40
N ILE A 133 12.89 21.93 -0.12
CA ILE A 133 11.79 22.37 -0.97
C ILE A 133 12.04 23.84 -1.30
N THR A 134 12.07 24.17 -2.59
CA THR A 134 12.14 25.57 -3.03
C THR A 134 10.74 26.04 -3.39
N LEU A 135 10.34 27.17 -2.86
CA LEU A 135 9.05 27.81 -3.09
C LEU A 135 9.14 28.78 -4.27
N ALA A 136 8.02 28.98 -4.96
CA ALA A 136 7.93 29.98 -6.04
C ALA A 136 8.01 31.41 -5.49
N ASP A 137 7.37 31.67 -4.35
CA ASP A 137 7.35 32.94 -3.66
C ASP A 137 7.92 32.79 -2.24
N GLY A 138 8.44 33.90 -1.69
CA GLY A 138 8.94 33.92 -0.32
C GLY A 138 7.83 33.79 0.72
N LEU A 139 8.16 33.20 1.87
CA LEU A 139 7.26 33.05 3.00
C LEU A 139 6.73 34.38 3.49
N THR A 140 5.47 34.41 3.93
CA THR A 140 4.83 35.60 4.53
C THR A 140 5.06 35.68 6.03
N PHE A 141 5.31 34.52 6.68
CA PHE A 141 5.52 34.46 8.13
C PHE A 141 6.84 33.79 8.48
N ASP A 142 7.33 34.07 9.68
CA ASP A 142 8.43 33.35 10.28
C ASP A 142 7.93 32.03 10.85
N TRP A 143 8.62 30.93 10.55
CA TRP A 143 8.30 29.57 10.99
C TRP A 143 9.46 28.97 11.78
N PRO A 144 9.24 28.53 13.03
CA PRO A 144 10.30 27.89 13.82
C PRO A 144 10.66 26.52 13.26
N ALA A 145 11.85 26.03 13.60
CA ALA A 145 12.23 24.65 13.37
C ALA A 145 11.20 23.71 14.02
N GLY A 146 10.95 22.56 13.39
CA GLY A 146 9.92 21.62 13.80
C GLY A 146 8.51 21.95 13.31
N THR A 147 8.31 23.09 12.62
CA THR A 147 7.01 23.40 12.00
C THR A 147 6.68 22.36 10.93
N GLU A 148 5.45 21.88 10.94
CA GLU A 148 4.98 20.89 9.98
C GLU A 148 4.81 21.49 8.59
N VAL A 149 5.33 20.79 7.59
CA VAL A 149 5.14 21.05 6.17
C VAL A 149 4.57 19.81 5.52
N VAL A 150 3.44 19.94 4.83
CA VAL A 150 2.73 18.82 4.23
C VAL A 150 2.40 19.11 2.76
N PRO A 151 2.65 18.18 1.82
CA PRO A 151 2.18 18.34 0.46
C PRO A 151 0.66 18.26 0.42
N VAL A 152 0.04 19.14 -0.36
CA VAL A 152 -1.43 19.17 -0.52
C VAL A 152 -1.84 18.87 -1.95
N ARG A 153 -3.05 18.38 -2.12
CA ARG A 153 -3.66 18.09 -3.42
C ARG A 153 -5.09 18.62 -3.46
N ARG A 154 -5.51 19.01 -4.65
CA ARG A 154 -6.92 19.38 -4.87
C ARG A 154 -7.80 18.14 -4.69
N ALA A 155 -8.88 18.33 -3.94
CA ALA A 155 -9.78 17.24 -3.57
C ALA A 155 -11.20 17.75 -3.34
N HIS A 156 -12.16 16.83 -3.34
CA HIS A 156 -13.52 17.04 -2.87
C HIS A 156 -13.84 16.06 -1.76
N LEU A 157 -14.74 16.43 -0.86
CA LEU A 157 -15.29 15.49 0.11
C LEU A 157 -15.99 14.35 -0.63
N ALA A 158 -15.59 13.12 -0.36
CA ALA A 158 -16.13 11.93 -1.00
C ALA A 158 -17.55 11.61 -0.51
N GLU A 159 -17.86 12.06 0.71
CA GLU A 159 -19.15 11.87 1.38
C GLU A 159 -19.41 13.06 2.33
N THR A 160 -20.64 13.22 2.77
CA THR A 160 -21.00 14.26 3.74
C THR A 160 -20.48 13.86 5.12
N PRO A 161 -19.57 14.64 5.73
CA PRO A 161 -19.03 14.33 7.05
C PRO A 161 -20.12 14.35 8.12
N GLN A 162 -20.09 13.36 9.00
CA GLN A 162 -20.98 13.29 10.16
C GLN A 162 -20.25 13.83 11.38
N VAL A 163 -20.76 14.91 11.97
CA VAL A 163 -20.17 15.53 13.17
C VAL A 163 -20.68 14.81 14.41
N GLY A 164 -19.89 13.87 14.92
CA GLY A 164 -20.16 13.18 16.19
C GLY A 164 -19.68 14.02 17.36
N ARG A 165 -20.54 14.35 18.32
CA ARG A 165 -20.14 14.99 19.58
C ARG A 165 -19.66 13.95 20.56
N PHE A 166 -18.49 14.15 21.11
CA PHE A 166 -17.79 13.19 21.96
C PHE A 166 -17.87 13.65 23.42
N THR A 167 -18.50 12.87 24.28
CA THR A 167 -18.65 13.06 25.74
C THR A 167 -19.23 14.39 26.21
N SER A 168 -19.12 15.45 25.43
CA SER A 168 -19.61 16.79 25.74
C SER A 168 -19.99 17.52 24.46
N ASP A 169 -20.56 18.71 24.59
CA ASP A 169 -20.85 19.58 23.46
C ASP A 169 -19.60 20.32 22.93
N ASP A 170 -18.47 20.23 23.62
CA ASP A 170 -17.24 20.96 23.29
C ASP A 170 -16.29 20.20 22.35
N THR A 171 -16.32 18.87 22.36
CA THR A 171 -15.42 18.06 21.51
C THR A 171 -16.22 17.32 20.44
N ALA A 172 -15.71 17.32 19.22
CA ALA A 172 -16.29 16.57 18.10
C ALA A 172 -15.23 15.69 17.42
N LEU A 173 -15.65 14.49 17.05
CA LEU A 173 -14.92 13.58 16.18
C LEU A 173 -15.64 13.52 14.83
N VAL A 174 -14.93 13.83 13.76
CA VAL A 174 -15.52 13.91 12.43
C VAL A 174 -14.70 13.03 11.48
N PRO A 175 -15.25 11.94 10.97
CA PRO A 175 -14.60 11.19 9.90
C PRO A 175 -14.63 12.03 8.62
N ILE A 176 -13.45 12.22 8.05
CA ILE A 176 -13.24 12.96 6.82
C ILE A 176 -12.72 11.99 5.77
N ARG A 177 -13.30 12.05 4.58
CA ARG A 177 -12.81 11.31 3.43
C ARG A 177 -12.77 12.22 2.22
N PHE A 178 -11.55 12.54 1.78
CA PHE A 178 -11.31 13.29 0.55
C PHE A 178 -11.09 12.34 -0.61
N ARG A 179 -11.65 12.68 -1.74
CA ARG A 179 -11.30 12.11 -3.03
C ARG A 179 -10.44 13.12 -3.77
N LEU A 180 -9.25 12.73 -4.18
CA LEU A 180 -8.38 13.59 -4.96
C LEU A 180 -8.95 13.81 -6.38
N ASP A 181 -8.84 15.03 -6.88
CA ASP A 181 -9.31 15.40 -8.21
C ASP A 181 -8.38 14.84 -9.29
N GLU A 182 -7.08 14.81 -8.98
CA GLU A 182 -6.03 14.29 -9.83
C GLU A 182 -5.40 13.04 -9.21
N PRO A 183 -4.94 12.08 -10.02
CA PRO A 183 -4.18 10.96 -9.51
C PRO A 183 -2.92 11.47 -8.78
N LEU A 184 -2.55 10.81 -7.69
CA LEU A 184 -1.22 11.03 -7.14
C LEU A 184 -0.19 10.43 -8.10
N ASP A 185 0.65 11.27 -8.66
CA ASP A 185 1.75 10.80 -9.49
C ASP A 185 2.76 10.05 -8.64
N THR A 186 2.99 8.82 -9.02
CA THR A 186 4.03 7.97 -8.43
C THR A 186 4.65 7.20 -9.59
N ASP A 187 5.95 7.34 -9.75
CA ASP A 187 6.68 6.57 -10.75
C ASP A 187 6.59 5.08 -10.42
N PRO A 188 6.11 4.25 -11.35
CA PRO A 188 6.07 2.82 -11.15
C PRO A 188 7.49 2.26 -11.14
N VAL A 189 7.92 1.76 -10.00
CA VAL A 189 9.24 1.13 -9.82
C VAL A 189 9.02 -0.34 -9.48
N PRO A 190 9.16 -1.26 -10.44
CA PRO A 190 8.98 -2.68 -10.14
C PRO A 190 10.07 -3.15 -9.16
N PRO A 191 9.78 -4.16 -8.31
CA PRO A 191 10.80 -4.81 -7.50
C PRO A 191 12.00 -5.23 -8.35
N ALA A 192 13.21 -5.05 -7.82
CA ALA A 192 14.45 -5.31 -8.56
C ALA A 192 14.65 -6.80 -8.91
N THR A 193 14.14 -7.69 -8.06
CA THR A 193 14.21 -9.13 -8.29
C THR A 193 13.14 -9.56 -9.29
N ALA A 194 13.53 -10.32 -10.30
CA ALA A 194 12.61 -10.93 -11.25
C ALA A 194 12.82 -12.44 -11.32
N TYR A 195 11.73 -13.19 -11.42
CA TYR A 195 11.75 -14.64 -11.60
C TYR A 195 10.76 -15.05 -12.69
N ARG A 196 11.22 -15.81 -13.67
CA ARG A 196 10.42 -16.29 -14.81
C ARG A 196 9.60 -15.21 -15.51
N GLY A 197 10.21 -14.01 -15.68
CA GLY A 197 9.60 -12.91 -16.40
C GLY A 197 8.66 -12.01 -15.59
N TYR A 198 8.49 -12.27 -14.29
CA TYR A 198 7.66 -11.46 -13.41
C TYR A 198 8.45 -10.95 -12.20
N PRO A 199 8.13 -9.75 -11.69
CA PRO A 199 8.78 -9.23 -10.49
C PRO A 199 8.44 -10.09 -9.26
N VAL A 200 9.38 -10.15 -8.33
CA VAL A 200 9.20 -10.82 -7.04
C VAL A 200 9.05 -9.77 -5.94
N PHE A 201 7.98 -9.87 -5.18
CA PHE A 201 7.65 -8.96 -4.10
C PHE A 201 8.33 -9.39 -2.78
N ASP A 202 9.67 -9.55 -2.83
CA ASP A 202 10.48 -10.09 -1.74
C ASP A 202 11.18 -9.02 -0.88
N GLY A 203 11.18 -7.75 -1.32
CA GLY A 203 11.72 -6.61 -0.57
C GLY A 203 10.83 -6.12 0.57
N PHE A 204 9.61 -6.66 0.70
CA PHE A 204 8.61 -6.20 1.67
C PHE A 204 8.11 -7.38 2.52
N PRO A 205 8.84 -7.76 3.59
CA PRO A 205 8.39 -8.82 4.48
C PRO A 205 7.12 -8.40 5.23
N PRO A 206 6.21 -9.33 5.53
CA PRO A 206 5.02 -9.04 6.30
C PRO A 206 5.34 -8.76 7.77
N VAL A 207 4.47 -8.00 8.42
CA VAL A 207 4.50 -7.81 9.86
C VAL A 207 3.76 -8.96 10.52
N TRP A 208 4.47 -9.73 11.35
CA TRP A 208 3.91 -10.91 12.04
C TRP A 208 3.07 -10.58 13.29
N THR A 209 2.86 -9.31 13.59
CA THR A 209 1.96 -8.89 14.67
C THR A 209 0.49 -9.01 14.28
N ALA A 210 0.21 -9.11 12.99
CA ALA A 210 -1.10 -9.44 12.46
C ALA A 210 -1.02 -10.80 11.77
N ASP A 211 -1.95 -11.70 12.10
CA ASP A 211 -1.96 -13.05 11.52
C ASP A 211 -2.19 -12.98 10.01
N PRO A 212 -1.25 -13.48 9.17
CA PRO A 212 -1.50 -13.60 7.75
C PRO A 212 -2.65 -14.57 7.52
N LEU A 213 -3.71 -14.10 6.90
CA LEU A 213 -4.84 -14.95 6.58
C LEU A 213 -4.61 -15.61 5.23
N TRP A 214 -4.63 -16.94 5.21
CA TRP A 214 -4.64 -17.75 3.99
C TRP A 214 -5.97 -18.46 3.82
N VAL A 215 -6.59 -18.32 2.65
CA VAL A 215 -7.88 -18.94 2.33
C VAL A 215 -7.73 -19.76 1.06
N PRO A 216 -7.96 -21.10 1.10
CA PRO A 216 -8.03 -21.94 -0.10
C PRO A 216 -9.40 -21.76 -0.78
N GLU A 217 -9.51 -20.80 -1.67
CA GLU A 217 -10.74 -20.57 -2.42
C GLU A 217 -10.93 -21.63 -3.51
N ARG A 218 -12.08 -22.31 -3.53
CA ARG A 218 -12.47 -23.24 -4.58
C ARG A 218 -13.72 -22.74 -5.28
N GLN A 219 -13.80 -22.95 -6.59
CA GLN A 219 -15.00 -22.67 -7.38
C GLN A 219 -16.00 -23.82 -7.29
N ILE A 220 -16.67 -23.92 -6.15
CA ILE A 220 -17.66 -24.95 -5.90
C ILE A 220 -19.04 -24.44 -6.33
N HIS A 221 -19.67 -25.16 -7.24
CA HIS A 221 -21.05 -24.94 -7.63
C HIS A 221 -21.95 -25.94 -6.90
N HIS A 222 -22.91 -25.41 -6.14
CA HIS A 222 -23.93 -26.19 -5.47
C HIS A 222 -25.23 -26.05 -6.25
N SER A 223 -25.83 -27.18 -6.64
CA SER A 223 -27.18 -27.21 -7.23
C SER A 223 -28.06 -28.04 -6.32
N ASP A 224 -28.97 -27.38 -5.61
CA ASP A 224 -29.97 -28.02 -4.79
C ASP A 224 -31.34 -27.76 -5.43
N ILE A 225 -32.01 -28.85 -5.82
CA ILE A 225 -33.37 -28.80 -6.41
C ILE A 225 -34.45 -29.04 -5.35
N GLU A 226 -34.10 -29.08 -4.06
CA GLU A 226 -34.99 -29.27 -2.90
C GLU A 226 -35.73 -30.62 -2.85
N VAL A 227 -35.67 -31.47 -3.91
CA VAL A 227 -36.40 -32.74 -4.05
C VAL A 227 -35.46 -33.93 -4.27
N GLY A 228 -34.16 -33.78 -4.06
CA GLY A 228 -33.17 -34.84 -4.29
C GLY A 228 -31.83 -34.57 -3.67
N PRO A 229 -30.81 -35.40 -3.93
CA PRO A 229 -29.48 -35.16 -3.43
C PRO A 229 -28.88 -33.87 -4.04
N VAL A 230 -28.18 -33.09 -3.21
CA VAL A 230 -27.44 -31.90 -3.65
C VAL A 230 -26.33 -32.30 -4.61
N PHE A 231 -26.28 -31.69 -5.78
CA PHE A 231 -25.17 -31.84 -6.71
C PHE A 231 -24.10 -30.78 -6.39
N VAL A 232 -22.88 -31.26 -6.21
CA VAL A 232 -21.71 -30.40 -5.93
C VAL A 232 -20.66 -30.61 -7.00
N ALA A 233 -20.26 -29.57 -7.70
CA ALA A 233 -19.21 -29.60 -8.70
C ALA A 233 -18.08 -28.62 -8.32
N ASP A 234 -16.85 -29.14 -8.29
CA ASP A 234 -15.63 -28.30 -8.22
C ASP A 234 -15.16 -28.02 -9.66
N LEU A 235 -15.46 -26.82 -10.15
CA LEU A 235 -15.25 -26.48 -11.57
C LEU A 235 -13.78 -26.31 -11.92
N ALA A 236 -12.95 -25.86 -10.99
CA ALA A 236 -11.52 -25.63 -11.21
C ALA A 236 -10.66 -26.87 -10.90
N GLY A 237 -11.12 -27.76 -10.03
CA GLY A 237 -10.38 -28.94 -9.56
C GLY A 237 -9.16 -28.62 -8.68
N VAL A 238 -8.83 -27.33 -8.52
CA VAL A 238 -7.72 -26.83 -7.71
C VAL A 238 -8.17 -25.67 -6.83
N ALA A 239 -7.55 -25.52 -5.66
CA ALA A 239 -7.76 -24.36 -4.80
C ALA A 239 -6.93 -23.17 -5.28
N MET A 240 -7.53 -21.99 -5.28
CA MET A 240 -6.81 -20.73 -5.48
C MET A 240 -6.53 -20.11 -4.11
N GLY A 241 -5.25 -19.98 -3.75
CA GLY A 241 -4.85 -19.38 -2.49
C GLY A 241 -5.08 -17.87 -2.53
N ARG A 242 -5.82 -17.35 -1.56
CA ARG A 242 -5.91 -15.92 -1.27
C ARG A 242 -5.20 -15.64 0.04
N THR A 243 -4.25 -14.70 0.02
CA THR A 243 -3.51 -14.32 1.22
C THR A 243 -3.67 -12.83 1.48
N THR A 244 -3.91 -12.47 2.73
CA THR A 244 -3.88 -11.09 3.21
C THR A 244 -2.66 -10.91 4.10
N MET A 245 -1.81 -9.95 3.77
CA MET A 245 -0.59 -9.64 4.52
C MET A 245 -0.56 -8.15 4.85
N GLN A 246 0.02 -7.81 5.98
CA GLN A 246 0.32 -6.43 6.37
C GLN A 246 1.82 -6.20 6.26
N HIS A 247 2.20 -5.04 5.77
CA HIS A 247 3.59 -4.62 5.62
C HIS A 247 3.81 -3.33 6.42
N ALA A 248 5.01 -3.14 6.96
CA ALA A 248 5.39 -1.91 7.64
C ALA A 248 6.47 -1.19 6.83
N ALA A 249 6.36 0.13 6.79
CA ALA A 249 7.38 1.02 6.31
C ALA A 249 7.58 2.11 7.37
N THR A 250 8.81 2.32 7.81
CA THR A 250 9.15 3.21 8.93
C THR A 250 9.77 4.52 8.47
N THR A 251 10.23 4.57 7.25
CA THR A 251 10.88 5.73 6.65
C THR A 251 10.14 6.20 5.39
N ALA A 252 10.28 7.47 5.05
CA ALA A 252 9.70 8.02 3.81
C ALA A 252 10.22 7.29 2.56
N ALA A 253 11.48 6.85 2.55
CA ALA A 253 12.06 6.11 1.45
C ALA A 253 11.43 4.72 1.29
N GLU A 254 11.18 4.00 2.40
CA GLU A 254 10.48 2.71 2.37
C GLU A 254 9.03 2.87 1.88
N VAL A 255 8.31 3.91 2.35
CA VAL A 255 6.97 4.23 1.86
C VAL A 255 6.98 4.51 0.36
N ALA A 256 7.93 5.31 -0.12
CA ALA A 256 8.07 5.62 -1.55
C ALA A 256 8.38 4.36 -2.37
N ALA A 257 9.28 3.49 -1.89
CA ALA A 257 9.62 2.22 -2.55
C ALA A 257 8.41 1.28 -2.61
N PHE A 258 7.67 1.14 -1.51
CA PHE A 258 6.45 0.32 -1.47
C PHE A 258 5.37 0.84 -2.43
N ARG A 259 5.14 2.15 -2.44
CA ARG A 259 4.21 2.79 -3.39
C ARG A 259 4.64 2.56 -4.84
N GLY A 260 5.93 2.76 -5.16
CA GLY A 260 6.48 2.50 -6.49
C GLY A 260 6.22 1.07 -6.96
N ALA A 261 6.42 0.09 -6.08
CA ALA A 261 6.14 -1.31 -6.35
C ALA A 261 4.64 -1.58 -6.59
N LEU A 262 3.75 -1.02 -5.77
CA LEU A 262 2.29 -1.13 -5.96
C LEU A 262 1.82 -0.49 -7.27
N PHE A 263 2.40 0.67 -7.64
CA PHE A 263 2.07 1.34 -8.90
C PHE A 263 2.58 0.56 -10.11
N ALA A 264 3.72 -0.15 -10.00
CA ALA A 264 4.21 -1.06 -11.04
C ALA A 264 3.26 -2.25 -11.27
N LEU A 265 2.61 -2.75 -10.22
CA LEU A 265 1.61 -3.82 -10.33
C LEU A 265 0.27 -3.32 -10.88
N ALA A 266 -0.02 -2.03 -10.73
CA ALA A 266 -1.29 -1.41 -11.13
C ALA A 266 -2.53 -2.18 -10.62
N GLY A 267 -2.53 -2.53 -9.35
CA GLY A 267 -3.55 -3.33 -8.71
C GLY A 267 -3.56 -4.79 -9.19
N ARG A 268 -4.64 -5.23 -9.82
CA ARG A 268 -4.77 -6.61 -10.35
C ARG A 268 -4.29 -6.75 -11.80
N TRP A 269 -3.59 -5.75 -12.35
CA TRP A 269 -3.21 -5.77 -13.77
C TRP A 269 -1.96 -6.61 -14.02
N SER A 270 -0.89 -6.36 -13.29
CA SER A 270 0.39 -7.03 -13.49
C SER A 270 0.57 -8.13 -12.44
N PRO A 271 0.86 -9.36 -12.84
CA PRO A 271 1.18 -10.43 -11.91
C PRO A 271 2.57 -10.22 -11.28
N ALA A 272 2.72 -10.71 -10.06
CA ALA A 272 3.99 -10.77 -9.36
C ALA A 272 4.10 -12.07 -8.57
N TRP A 273 5.32 -12.49 -8.30
CA TRP A 273 5.59 -13.55 -7.34
C TRP A 273 5.57 -12.97 -5.93
N VAL A 274 4.74 -13.52 -5.07
CA VAL A 274 4.67 -13.15 -3.65
C VAL A 274 5.09 -14.35 -2.83
N PRO A 275 6.16 -14.25 -2.03
CA PRO A 275 6.57 -15.33 -1.14
C PRO A 275 5.50 -15.59 -0.07
N SER A 276 5.38 -16.84 0.37
CA SER A 276 4.53 -17.20 1.52
C SER A 276 5.06 -16.60 2.83
N TRP A 277 6.37 -16.30 2.89
CA TRP A 277 7.11 -15.88 4.07
C TRP A 277 7.05 -16.87 5.24
N ALA A 278 6.43 -18.02 5.04
CA ALA A 278 6.37 -19.11 5.99
C ALA A 278 7.53 -20.10 5.74
N HIS A 279 7.86 -20.87 6.77
CA HIS A 279 8.78 -22.00 6.65
C HIS A 279 8.01 -23.24 6.19
N ASP A 280 7.46 -23.17 4.98
CA ASP A 280 6.60 -24.25 4.42
C ASP A 280 7.33 -25.58 4.29
N LEU A 281 8.64 -25.52 4.04
CA LEU A 281 9.50 -26.69 3.85
C LEU A 281 10.76 -26.59 4.71
N ARG A 282 11.14 -27.69 5.36
CA ARG A 282 12.36 -27.79 6.12
C ARG A 282 13.28 -28.83 5.49
N VAL A 283 14.44 -28.37 5.04
CA VAL A 283 15.50 -29.26 4.51
C VAL A 283 16.10 -30.10 5.65
N VAL A 284 16.23 -31.42 5.44
CA VAL A 284 16.67 -32.37 6.49
C VAL A 284 18.16 -32.65 6.46
N ALA A 285 18.87 -32.26 5.40
CA ALA A 285 20.31 -32.48 5.25
C ALA A 285 20.98 -31.29 4.58
N ASN A 286 22.30 -31.14 4.79
CA ASN A 286 23.08 -30.15 4.07
C ASN A 286 23.04 -30.40 2.56
N VAL A 287 22.91 -29.33 1.79
CA VAL A 287 22.76 -29.36 0.34
C VAL A 287 23.93 -28.66 -0.31
N SER A 288 24.54 -29.25 -1.33
CA SER A 288 25.62 -28.61 -2.09
C SER A 288 25.08 -27.55 -3.06
N ALA A 289 25.91 -26.56 -3.39
CA ALA A 289 25.56 -25.50 -4.33
C ALA A 289 25.22 -25.96 -5.76
N SER A 290 25.57 -27.21 -6.12
CA SER A 290 25.26 -27.80 -7.40
C SER A 290 24.12 -28.84 -7.35
N ALA A 291 23.46 -28.95 -6.19
CA ALA A 291 22.40 -29.93 -6.02
C ALA A 291 21.15 -29.56 -6.83
N THR A 292 20.57 -30.56 -7.46
CA THR A 292 19.29 -30.45 -8.16
C THR A 292 18.17 -31.11 -7.37
N THR A 293 18.45 -31.61 -6.16
CA THR A 293 17.46 -32.23 -5.29
C THR A 293 17.57 -31.71 -3.87
N LEU A 294 16.43 -31.63 -3.19
CA LEU A 294 16.28 -31.26 -1.79
C LEU A 294 15.47 -32.34 -1.07
N ASP A 295 16.03 -32.87 0.00
CA ASP A 295 15.29 -33.74 0.91
C ASP A 295 14.64 -32.87 2.01
N VAL A 296 13.31 -32.92 2.10
CA VAL A 296 12.54 -32.09 3.02
C VAL A 296 11.75 -32.95 3.99
N ALA A 297 11.65 -32.48 5.24
CA ALA A 297 10.82 -33.11 6.27
C ALA A 297 9.35 -33.00 5.84
N GLY A 298 8.66 -34.12 5.90
CA GLY A 298 7.40 -34.33 5.27
C GLY A 298 6.29 -33.37 5.55
N PRO A 299 5.68 -32.79 4.53
CA PRO A 299 4.26 -32.61 4.46
C PRO A 299 3.60 -33.61 3.50
N LEU A 300 4.24 -34.71 3.15
CA LEU A 300 3.71 -35.75 2.22
C LEU A 300 3.30 -35.13 0.86
N LEU A 301 4.19 -34.32 0.30
CA LEU A 301 3.98 -33.70 -1.02
C LEU A 301 3.92 -34.71 -2.13
N SER A 302 4.63 -35.84 -1.96
CA SER A 302 4.69 -36.93 -2.94
C SER A 302 3.35 -37.61 -3.23
N GLY A 303 2.40 -37.54 -2.29
CA GLY A 303 1.05 -38.06 -2.44
C GLY A 303 0.05 -37.10 -3.09
N ARG A 304 0.48 -35.90 -3.51
CA ARG A 304 -0.41 -34.88 -4.06
C ARG A 304 0.04 -34.43 -5.44
N PRO A 305 -0.89 -34.07 -6.33
CA PRO A 305 -0.51 -33.41 -7.57
C PRO A 305 0.15 -32.07 -7.26
N ILE A 306 1.27 -31.77 -7.92
CA ILE A 306 1.92 -30.46 -7.80
C ILE A 306 1.05 -29.45 -8.54
N GLU A 307 0.38 -28.61 -7.79
CA GLU A 307 -0.49 -27.57 -8.35
C GLU A 307 0.31 -26.55 -9.16
N PRO A 308 -0.22 -26.03 -10.27
CA PRO A 308 0.50 -25.11 -11.16
C PRO A 308 1.02 -23.83 -10.47
N ASN A 309 0.30 -23.36 -9.47
CA ASN A 309 0.57 -22.14 -8.69
C ASN A 309 1.42 -22.37 -7.42
N HIS A 310 1.71 -23.64 -7.06
CA HIS A 310 2.57 -24.03 -5.92
C HIS A 310 3.80 -24.84 -6.36
N ARG A 311 4.38 -24.47 -7.50
CA ARG A 311 5.54 -25.17 -8.08
C ARG A 311 6.86 -24.46 -7.90
N ASP A 312 6.84 -23.28 -7.39
CA ASP A 312 8.03 -22.43 -7.37
C ASP A 312 8.43 -22.14 -5.92
N LEU A 313 9.73 -22.25 -5.64
CA LEU A 313 10.30 -22.15 -4.31
C LEU A 313 11.14 -20.88 -4.19
N ARG A 314 11.01 -20.21 -3.06
CA ARG A 314 11.97 -19.25 -2.54
C ARG A 314 12.84 -19.96 -1.50
N ILE A 315 14.13 -20.04 -1.75
CA ILE A 315 15.11 -20.72 -0.90
C ILE A 315 16.03 -19.68 -0.32
N ALA A 316 16.00 -19.51 1.00
CA ALA A 316 16.90 -18.61 1.71
C ALA A 316 18.09 -19.43 2.24
N LEU A 317 19.29 -19.05 1.88
CA LEU A 317 20.54 -19.64 2.35
C LEU A 317 21.00 -18.97 3.65
N ALA A 318 21.90 -19.62 4.35
CA ALA A 318 22.43 -19.13 5.65
C ALA A 318 23.25 -17.83 5.52
N ASP A 319 23.78 -17.54 4.34
CA ASP A 319 24.52 -16.30 4.04
C ASP A 319 23.62 -15.13 3.63
N GLY A 320 22.30 -15.33 3.66
CA GLY A 320 21.31 -14.34 3.22
C GLY A 320 20.99 -14.35 1.74
N THR A 321 21.70 -15.16 0.94
CA THR A 321 21.38 -15.31 -0.49
C THR A 321 20.00 -15.96 -0.67
N VAL A 322 19.22 -15.43 -1.61
CA VAL A 322 17.90 -15.95 -1.94
C VAL A 322 17.92 -16.51 -3.36
N LEU A 323 17.47 -17.73 -3.51
CA LEU A 323 17.36 -18.44 -4.78
C LEU A 323 15.89 -18.75 -5.07
N TYR A 324 15.53 -18.70 -6.37
CA TYR A 324 14.21 -19.09 -6.84
C TYR A 324 14.35 -20.29 -7.76
N ARG A 325 13.63 -21.37 -7.45
CA ARG A 325 13.70 -22.63 -8.20
C ARG A 325 12.33 -23.21 -8.40
N ARG A 326 12.14 -23.84 -9.57
CA ARG A 326 10.91 -24.56 -9.88
C ARG A 326 11.04 -26.01 -9.46
N ILE A 327 9.98 -26.55 -8.89
CA ILE A 327 9.81 -27.98 -8.62
C ILE A 327 9.48 -28.68 -9.94
N SER A 328 10.28 -29.64 -10.32
CA SER A 328 10.02 -30.52 -11.49
C SER A 328 9.36 -31.84 -11.10
N ALA A 329 9.73 -32.43 -9.97
CA ALA A 329 9.14 -33.63 -9.43
C ALA A 329 9.24 -33.67 -7.91
N VAL A 330 8.38 -34.50 -7.30
CA VAL A 330 8.43 -34.86 -5.88
C VAL A 330 8.29 -36.37 -5.76
N THR A 331 9.17 -36.99 -4.98
CA THR A 331 9.16 -38.42 -4.73
C THR A 331 9.31 -38.72 -3.24
N ALA A 332 8.56 -39.70 -2.72
CA ALA A 332 8.76 -40.14 -1.33
C ALA A 332 10.12 -40.82 -1.20
N GLN A 333 10.86 -40.45 -0.16
CA GLN A 333 12.09 -41.11 0.25
C GLN A 333 11.84 -42.02 1.48
N SER A 334 10.95 -41.61 2.34
CA SER A 334 10.45 -42.37 3.50
C SER A 334 9.08 -41.82 3.91
N ASP A 335 8.48 -42.40 4.94
CA ASP A 335 7.19 -41.97 5.48
C ASP A 335 7.23 -40.53 6.03
N SER A 336 8.41 -39.97 6.25
CA SER A 336 8.62 -38.62 6.84
C SER A 336 9.49 -37.66 6.00
N VAL A 337 9.99 -38.11 4.84
CA VAL A 337 10.90 -37.35 3.99
C VAL A 337 10.48 -37.45 2.53
N ASP A 338 10.25 -36.33 1.91
CA ASP A 338 10.06 -36.17 0.48
C ASP A 338 11.31 -35.60 -0.19
N ARG A 339 11.62 -36.11 -1.40
CA ARG A 339 12.64 -35.55 -2.27
C ARG A 339 12.01 -34.66 -3.31
N ILE A 340 12.39 -33.40 -3.32
CA ILE A 340 12.03 -32.41 -4.33
C ILE A 340 13.12 -32.37 -5.38
N THR A 341 12.78 -32.56 -6.64
CA THR A 341 13.69 -32.34 -7.77
C THR A 341 13.45 -30.92 -8.31
N LEU A 342 14.53 -30.17 -8.45
CA LEU A 342 14.53 -28.80 -8.94
C LEU A 342 14.72 -28.76 -10.46
N GLY A 343 14.16 -27.75 -11.11
CA GLY A 343 14.34 -27.52 -12.55
C GLY A 343 15.75 -27.01 -12.93
N ALA A 344 16.52 -26.53 -11.96
CA ALA A 344 17.91 -26.11 -12.09
C ALA A 344 18.65 -26.30 -10.77
N ALA A 345 19.98 -26.37 -10.81
CA ALA A 345 20.82 -26.47 -9.61
C ALA A 345 20.72 -25.22 -8.73
N LEU A 346 21.06 -25.37 -7.45
CA LEU A 346 21.11 -24.27 -6.48
C LEU A 346 22.16 -23.22 -6.84
#